data_8ed3689fea5b531bf71c5f2b3b61783f
#
_entry.id   8ed3689fea5b531bf71c5f2b3b61783f
#
_cell.length_a   1.000
_cell.length_b   1.000
_cell.length_c   1.000
_cell.angle_alpha   90.00
_cell.angle_beta   90.00
_cell.angle_gamma   90.00
#
_symmetry.space_group_name_H-M   'P 1'
#
loop_
_entity.id
_entity.type
_entity.pdbx_description
1 polymer ?
#
loop_
_entity_poly.entity_id
_entity_poly.type
_entity_poly.pdbx_seq_one_letter_code
_entity_poly.pdbx_strand_id
1 'polypeptide(L)'
;KEDAVVYPPQLSREQCSSEQTARYKAELAKRLALETTDNVEVKETEILKDAENLKDIEGLKYIDVLSHSEFSTDVSSTLAVDLTGGFGVDFSFIAPLFDRAIYCERNPQLCTIARHNFRVLGLDNACVANSEAERLLQDMPPANLIFIDPARRDGHGGKTVAIADCTPDVSALRPLLVSKGRKVMIKLSPMLDWHKAVADMCGSVAEVHIVATGGECKELLLVADSDSHDSVSVTCVNDTERFSFTHTEGEQQPLPPLQDAGELFAASPATATSQHAEAPAPLYLYEPNASIMKAGCFGLLAVRYGLRALGRNSNLFVSNAMVNGFPGRQFAVTGCSTMNRQSLKALLADINSANVAVRNMPLSADALRKKLALKDGGDSYVFGTTAADGTHVILLCKRI
;
A
#
# COMPACT_ATOMS: atom_id res chain seq x y z
N LYS A 1 12.72 -19.92 18.00
CA LYS A 1 13.75 -19.06 17.38
C LYS A 1 13.58 -17.59 17.75
N GLU A 2 12.35 -17.12 18.01
CA GLU A 2 12.07 -15.72 18.35
C GLU A 2 12.70 -15.26 19.68
N ASP A 3 12.83 -16.14 20.64
CA ASP A 3 13.41 -15.84 21.97
C ASP A 3 14.90 -15.44 21.94
N ALA A 4 15.61 -15.75 20.85
CA ALA A 4 17.02 -15.41 20.68
C ALA A 4 17.25 -14.14 19.83
N VAL A 5 16.19 -13.52 19.27
CA VAL A 5 16.29 -12.29 18.49
C VAL A 5 16.45 -11.09 19.40
N VAL A 6 17.47 -10.27 19.14
CA VAL A 6 17.73 -9.03 19.89
C VAL A 6 16.95 -7.88 19.24
N TYR A 7 16.21 -7.13 20.06
CA TYR A 7 15.41 -5.99 19.62
C TYR A 7 16.16 -4.67 19.89
N PRO A 8 16.10 -3.71 18.96
CA PRO A 8 16.64 -2.37 19.16
C PRO A 8 15.77 -1.56 20.14
N PRO A 9 16.21 -0.36 20.57
CA PRO A 9 15.40 0.56 21.35
C PRO A 9 14.01 0.80 20.73
N GLN A 10 13.02 1.16 21.56
CA GLN A 10 11.59 1.22 21.22
C GLN A 10 11.28 2.04 19.95
N LEU A 11 11.95 3.19 19.76
CA LEU A 11 11.72 4.08 18.61
C LEU A 11 11.93 3.36 17.26
N SER A 12 12.98 2.54 17.15
CA SER A 12 13.27 1.79 15.91
C SER A 12 12.26 0.69 15.66
N ARG A 13 11.58 0.17 16.69
CA ARG A 13 10.54 -0.87 16.54
C ARG A 13 9.23 -0.32 16.00
N GLU A 14 8.87 0.92 16.36
CA GLU A 14 7.64 1.57 15.90
C GLU A 14 7.69 1.90 14.41
N GLN A 15 8.88 1.99 13.82
CA GLN A 15 9.13 2.27 12.42
C GLN A 15 9.28 1.00 11.55
N CYS A 16 9.30 -0.18 12.16
CA CYS A 16 9.47 -1.44 11.44
C CYS A 16 8.20 -1.84 10.69
N SER A 17 8.40 -2.54 9.58
CA SER A 17 7.33 -3.24 8.88
C SER A 17 6.65 -4.27 9.78
N SER A 18 5.33 -4.42 9.61
CA SER A 18 4.62 -5.56 10.17
C SER A 18 5.00 -6.85 9.41
N GLU A 19 4.79 -8.00 10.04
CA GLU A 19 5.00 -9.29 9.36
C GLU A 19 4.20 -9.39 8.04
N GLN A 20 2.95 -8.91 8.03
CA GLN A 20 2.10 -8.95 6.84
C GLN A 20 2.69 -8.12 5.68
N THR A 21 3.14 -6.90 5.97
CA THR A 21 3.74 -6.04 4.94
C THR A 21 5.11 -6.55 4.49
N ALA A 22 5.90 -7.14 5.39
CA ALA A 22 7.18 -7.77 5.05
C ALA A 22 6.98 -9.01 4.15
N ARG A 23 5.99 -9.87 4.44
CA ARG A 23 5.61 -11.00 3.59
C ARG A 23 5.17 -10.55 2.21
N TYR A 24 4.35 -9.50 2.13
CA TYR A 24 3.93 -8.95 0.84
C TYR A 24 5.13 -8.49 -0.01
N LYS A 25 6.09 -7.76 0.59
CA LYS A 25 7.33 -7.34 -0.08
C LYS A 25 8.17 -8.54 -0.54
N ALA A 26 8.23 -9.61 0.26
CA ALA A 26 8.92 -10.83 -0.12
C ALA A 26 8.24 -11.54 -1.30
N GLU A 27 6.90 -11.64 -1.33
CA GLU A 27 6.15 -12.18 -2.46
C GLU A 27 6.41 -11.35 -3.73
N LEU A 28 6.39 -10.03 -3.60
CA LEU A 28 6.71 -9.12 -4.70
C LEU A 28 8.16 -9.30 -5.16
N ALA A 29 9.13 -9.34 -4.25
CA ALA A 29 10.55 -9.58 -4.56
C ALA A 29 10.78 -10.91 -5.29
N LYS A 30 10.09 -11.97 -4.88
CA LYS A 30 10.14 -13.29 -5.54
C LYS A 30 9.65 -13.20 -7.00
N ARG A 31 8.51 -12.54 -7.25
CA ARG A 31 7.99 -12.35 -8.60
C ARG A 31 8.99 -11.56 -9.47
N LEU A 32 9.49 -10.44 -8.95
CA LEU A 32 10.45 -9.60 -9.66
C LEU A 32 11.76 -10.34 -9.97
N ALA A 33 12.22 -11.22 -9.08
CA ALA A 33 13.41 -12.05 -9.31
C ALA A 33 13.19 -13.04 -10.47
N LEU A 34 12.03 -13.67 -10.58
CA LEU A 34 11.68 -14.59 -11.66
C LEU A 34 11.64 -13.87 -13.02
N GLU A 35 11.04 -12.67 -13.09
CA GLU A 35 11.01 -11.86 -14.32
C GLU A 35 12.40 -11.47 -14.81
N THR A 36 13.38 -11.41 -13.92
CA THR A 36 14.76 -11.09 -14.27
C THR A 36 15.55 -12.30 -14.79
N THR A 37 15.14 -13.53 -14.49
CA THR A 37 15.80 -14.75 -14.99
C THR A 37 15.38 -15.11 -16.42
N ASP A 38 14.13 -14.87 -16.80
CA ASP A 38 13.60 -15.21 -18.12
C ASP A 38 14.13 -14.31 -19.26
N ASN A 39 14.68 -13.12 -18.94
CA ASN A 39 15.21 -12.16 -19.90
C ASN A 39 16.75 -12.23 -20.12
N VAL A 40 17.42 -13.22 -19.54
CA VAL A 40 18.92 -13.30 -19.54
C VAL A 40 19.50 -13.66 -20.91
N GLU A 41 18.75 -14.32 -21.81
CA GLU A 41 19.32 -14.79 -23.09
C GLU A 41 19.75 -13.69 -24.10
N VAL A 42 19.36 -12.42 -23.90
CA VAL A 42 19.54 -11.38 -24.94
C VAL A 42 20.66 -10.36 -24.67
N LYS A 43 21.15 -10.22 -23.43
CA LYS A 43 22.14 -9.17 -23.07
C LYS A 43 23.48 -9.69 -22.51
N GLU A 44 23.75 -10.98 -22.53
CA GLU A 44 24.96 -11.57 -21.92
C GLU A 44 26.29 -11.12 -22.52
N THR A 45 26.30 -10.59 -23.74
CA THR A 45 27.57 -10.29 -24.47
C THR A 45 28.25 -8.99 -24.03
N GLU A 46 27.57 -8.05 -23.37
CA GLU A 46 28.19 -6.79 -22.93
C GLU A 46 28.62 -6.82 -21.45
N ILE A 47 27.97 -7.61 -20.60
CA ILE A 47 28.24 -7.66 -19.15
C ILE A 47 29.51 -8.50 -18.82
N LEU A 48 29.88 -9.46 -19.67
CA LEU A 48 31.02 -10.36 -19.44
C LEU A 48 32.38 -9.65 -19.46
N LYS A 49 32.53 -8.46 -20.05
CA LYS A 49 33.78 -7.71 -20.06
C LYS A 49 34.14 -7.01 -18.75
N ASP A 50 33.12 -6.73 -17.91
CA ASP A 50 33.33 -6.04 -16.64
C ASP A 50 33.52 -7.00 -15.45
N ALA A 51 33.19 -8.28 -15.60
CA ALA A 51 33.30 -9.28 -14.53
C ALA A 51 34.77 -9.66 -14.18
N GLU A 52 35.74 -9.48 -15.09
CA GLU A 52 37.15 -9.74 -14.81
C GLU A 52 37.79 -8.69 -13.90
N ASN A 53 37.20 -7.50 -13.76
CA ASN A 53 37.68 -6.42 -12.90
C ASN A 53 37.19 -6.47 -11.45
N LEU A 54 36.38 -7.48 -11.06
CA LEU A 54 35.76 -7.58 -9.73
C LEU A 54 36.75 -7.96 -8.59
N LYS A 55 37.99 -8.34 -8.90
CA LYS A 55 38.97 -8.74 -7.87
C LYS A 55 39.57 -7.60 -7.06
N ASP A 56 39.46 -6.36 -7.53
CA ASP A 56 40.11 -5.18 -6.95
C ASP A 56 39.17 -4.07 -6.49
N ILE A 57 37.88 -4.35 -6.22
CA ILE A 57 36.93 -3.34 -5.74
C ILE A 57 37.25 -3.03 -4.27
N GLU A 58 37.92 -1.89 -4.02
CA GLU A 58 38.23 -1.41 -2.64
C GLU A 58 37.00 -1.27 -1.74
N GLY A 59 35.80 -1.10 -2.30
CA GLY A 59 34.52 -0.99 -1.56
C GLY A 59 34.12 -2.24 -0.80
N LEU A 60 34.55 -3.44 -1.22
CA LEU A 60 34.21 -4.71 -0.53
C LEU A 60 34.98 -4.92 0.78
N LYS A 61 36.00 -4.12 1.09
CA LYS A 61 36.75 -4.21 2.35
C LYS A 61 35.94 -3.97 3.62
N TYR A 62 34.72 -3.42 3.50
CA TYR A 62 33.83 -3.11 4.63
C TYR A 62 32.66 -4.08 4.78
N ILE A 63 32.58 -5.12 3.93
CA ILE A 63 31.51 -6.11 3.96
C ILE A 63 31.99 -7.30 4.80
N ASP A 64 31.33 -7.49 5.94
CA ASP A 64 31.58 -8.60 6.85
C ASP A 64 30.69 -9.79 6.46
N VAL A 65 31.28 -10.79 5.83
CA VAL A 65 30.57 -12.00 5.38
C VAL A 65 30.26 -12.87 6.59
N LEU A 66 28.99 -13.22 6.80
CA LEU A 66 28.56 -14.04 7.94
C LEU A 66 28.98 -15.51 7.86
N SER A 67 29.30 -15.99 6.66
CA SER A 67 29.89 -17.30 6.41
C SER A 67 31.19 -17.14 5.62
N HIS A 68 32.18 -17.99 5.89
CA HIS A 68 33.45 -18.05 5.15
C HIS A 68 33.33 -18.66 3.74
N SER A 69 32.11 -18.72 3.18
CA SER A 69 31.94 -19.08 1.77
C SER A 69 32.46 -17.93 0.92
N GLU A 70 33.52 -18.19 0.16
CA GLU A 70 34.06 -17.29 -0.84
C GLU A 70 32.91 -16.73 -1.68
N PHE A 71 32.90 -15.41 -1.92
CA PHE A 71 31.97 -14.80 -2.89
C PHE A 71 32.18 -15.52 -4.24
N SER A 72 31.26 -16.44 -4.55
CA SER A 72 31.25 -17.05 -5.89
C SER A 72 31.07 -15.94 -6.91
N THR A 73 32.00 -15.85 -7.85
CA THR A 73 31.90 -14.98 -9.02
C THR A 73 30.97 -15.57 -10.09
N ASP A 74 30.13 -16.53 -9.72
CA ASP A 74 29.19 -17.14 -10.64
C ASP A 74 28.15 -16.09 -11.07
N VAL A 75 28.22 -15.72 -12.35
CA VAL A 75 27.36 -14.71 -12.99
C VAL A 75 25.89 -15.14 -12.98
N SER A 76 25.59 -16.43 -12.75
CA SER A 76 24.23 -16.95 -12.64
C SER A 76 23.58 -16.71 -11.28
N SER A 77 24.34 -16.30 -10.25
CA SER A 77 23.81 -16.15 -8.89
C SER A 77 23.05 -14.84 -8.71
N THR A 78 21.84 -14.95 -8.15
CA THR A 78 20.95 -13.81 -7.87
C THR A 78 21.40 -13.01 -6.65
N LEU A 79 21.33 -11.66 -6.72
CA LEU A 79 21.72 -10.75 -5.65
C LEU A 79 20.58 -9.81 -5.29
N ALA A 80 20.25 -9.74 -3.99
CA ALA A 80 19.42 -8.68 -3.42
C ALA A 80 20.25 -7.73 -2.56
N VAL A 81 19.96 -6.43 -2.62
CA VAL A 81 20.62 -5.40 -1.80
C VAL A 81 19.55 -4.56 -1.12
N ASP A 82 19.60 -4.48 0.20
CA ASP A 82 18.85 -3.52 1.00
C ASP A 82 19.77 -2.36 1.39
N LEU A 83 19.51 -1.18 0.82
CA LEU A 83 20.33 0.02 1.03
C LEU A 83 20.03 0.75 2.36
N THR A 84 18.97 0.37 3.05
CA THR A 84 18.46 1.07 4.24
C THR A 84 18.00 0.09 5.33
N GLY A 85 18.83 -0.86 5.64
CA GLY A 85 18.50 -2.08 6.39
C GLY A 85 17.76 -1.90 7.71
N GLY A 86 18.03 -0.84 8.47
CA GLY A 86 17.35 -0.52 9.73
C GLY A 86 17.41 -1.69 10.73
N PHE A 87 16.25 -2.16 11.19
CA PHE A 87 16.18 -3.35 12.04
C PHE A 87 16.30 -4.68 11.27
N GLY A 88 16.22 -4.66 9.94
CA GLY A 88 16.38 -5.86 9.10
C GLY A 88 15.11 -6.71 8.95
N VAL A 89 13.93 -6.20 9.30
CA VAL A 89 12.68 -6.97 9.17
C VAL A 89 12.42 -7.31 7.72
N ASP A 90 12.33 -6.32 6.82
CA ASP A 90 12.08 -6.54 5.40
C ASP A 90 13.19 -7.38 4.77
N PHE A 91 14.44 -7.09 5.10
CA PHE A 91 15.60 -7.86 4.65
C PHE A 91 15.49 -9.34 5.02
N SER A 92 15.07 -9.67 6.26
CA SER A 92 14.98 -11.06 6.72
C SER A 92 13.95 -11.89 5.95
N PHE A 93 12.95 -11.28 5.33
CA PHE A 93 11.97 -11.95 4.47
C PHE A 93 12.41 -11.99 3.00
N ILE A 94 13.19 -11.01 2.54
CA ILE A 94 13.66 -10.91 1.16
C ILE A 94 14.92 -11.77 0.94
N ALA A 95 15.90 -11.70 1.83
CA ALA A 95 17.20 -12.35 1.68
C ALA A 95 17.14 -13.86 1.35
N PRO A 96 16.24 -14.68 1.97
CA PRO A 96 16.15 -16.11 1.67
C PRO A 96 15.71 -16.46 0.23
N LEU A 97 15.27 -15.47 -0.54
CA LEU A 97 14.76 -15.66 -1.91
C LEU A 97 15.85 -15.51 -2.98
N PHE A 98 17.05 -15.13 -2.57
CA PHE A 98 18.20 -14.87 -3.44
C PHE A 98 19.40 -15.72 -3.02
N ASP A 99 20.32 -15.97 -3.95
CA ASP A 99 21.54 -16.74 -3.64
C ASP A 99 22.45 -15.93 -2.69
N ARG A 100 22.44 -14.60 -2.84
CA ARG A 100 23.19 -13.66 -1.99
C ARG A 100 22.33 -12.47 -1.64
N ALA A 101 22.58 -11.90 -0.45
CA ALA A 101 21.91 -10.70 -0.01
C ALA A 101 22.85 -9.77 0.77
N ILE A 102 22.81 -8.47 0.47
CA ILE A 102 23.59 -7.44 1.16
C ILE A 102 22.64 -6.54 1.94
N TYR A 103 22.85 -6.45 3.24
CA TYR A 103 22.19 -5.52 4.14
C TYR A 103 23.12 -4.33 4.38
N CYS A 104 22.67 -3.11 4.08
CA CYS A 104 23.39 -1.87 4.32
C CYS A 104 22.73 -1.03 5.39
N GLU A 105 23.51 -0.61 6.38
CA GLU A 105 23.03 0.26 7.47
C GLU A 105 24.21 1.13 7.96
N ARG A 106 23.94 2.44 8.10
CA ARG A 106 24.95 3.41 8.57
C ARG A 106 25.21 3.34 10.07
N ASN A 107 24.20 2.93 10.86
CA ASN A 107 24.32 2.81 12.31
C ASN A 107 25.05 1.50 12.71
N PRO A 108 26.28 1.58 13.26
CA PRO A 108 27.05 0.40 13.61
C PRO A 108 26.41 -0.48 14.69
N GLN A 109 25.57 0.10 15.57
CA GLN A 109 24.86 -0.66 16.59
C GLN A 109 23.76 -1.54 15.95
N LEU A 110 23.00 -1.00 14.95
CA LEU A 110 22.03 -1.78 14.20
C LEU A 110 22.71 -2.88 13.38
N CYS A 111 23.86 -2.61 12.78
CA CYS A 111 24.66 -3.63 12.09
C CYS A 111 25.07 -4.78 13.04
N THR A 112 25.43 -4.47 14.28
CA THR A 112 25.77 -5.50 15.28
C THR A 112 24.55 -6.35 15.63
N ILE A 113 23.40 -5.74 15.84
CA ILE A 113 22.14 -6.44 16.10
C ILE A 113 21.75 -7.29 14.89
N ALA A 114 21.84 -6.73 13.67
CA ALA A 114 21.52 -7.44 12.43
C ALA A 114 22.39 -8.70 12.24
N ARG A 115 23.72 -8.61 12.43
CA ARG A 115 24.62 -9.78 12.37
C ARG A 115 24.24 -10.89 13.32
N HIS A 116 23.85 -10.53 14.56
CA HIS A 116 23.35 -11.49 15.53
C HIS A 116 22.06 -12.14 15.07
N ASN A 117 21.07 -11.31 14.72
CA ASN A 117 19.74 -11.77 14.35
C ASN A 117 19.75 -12.63 13.08
N PHE A 118 20.55 -12.26 12.06
CA PHE A 118 20.65 -13.04 10.82
C PHE A 118 21.25 -14.43 11.06
N ARG A 119 22.23 -14.56 11.96
CA ARG A 119 22.72 -15.89 12.38
C ARG A 119 21.65 -16.72 13.09
N VAL A 120 20.89 -16.10 14.00
CA VAL A 120 19.78 -16.76 14.71
C VAL A 120 18.70 -17.22 13.74
N LEU A 121 18.41 -16.41 12.71
CA LEU A 121 17.42 -16.70 11.68
C LEU A 121 17.94 -17.71 10.62
N GLY A 122 19.24 -18.01 10.59
CA GLY A 122 19.87 -18.92 9.62
C GLY A 122 19.96 -18.31 8.23
N LEU A 123 20.24 -16.98 8.13
CA LEU A 123 20.44 -16.28 6.87
C LEU A 123 21.92 -16.36 6.47
N ASP A 124 22.38 -17.53 6.03
CA ASP A 124 23.78 -17.80 5.72
C ASP A 124 24.26 -17.09 4.44
N ASN A 125 23.32 -16.67 3.60
CA ASN A 125 23.57 -15.91 2.37
C ASN A 125 23.64 -14.38 2.57
N ALA A 126 23.50 -13.91 3.82
CA ALA A 126 23.43 -12.49 4.14
C ALA A 126 24.81 -11.91 4.50
N CYS A 127 25.11 -10.75 3.95
CA CYS A 127 26.27 -9.94 4.30
C CYS A 127 25.82 -8.62 4.92
N VAL A 128 26.53 -8.11 5.91
CA VAL A 128 26.23 -6.84 6.57
C VAL A 128 27.31 -5.82 6.27
N ALA A 129 26.92 -4.76 5.55
CA ALA A 129 27.75 -3.60 5.23
C ALA A 129 27.40 -2.45 6.19
N ASN A 130 28.37 -1.99 6.98
CA ASN A 130 28.23 -0.75 7.73
C ASN A 130 28.68 0.43 6.86
N SER A 131 27.76 1.02 6.10
CA SER A 131 28.01 2.07 5.13
C SER A 131 26.83 2.99 4.95
N GLU A 132 27.07 4.17 4.40
CA GLU A 132 25.99 5.00 3.82
C GLU A 132 25.49 4.34 2.53
N ALA A 133 24.17 4.47 2.27
CA ALA A 133 23.51 3.88 1.11
C ALA A 133 24.13 4.33 -0.22
N GLU A 134 24.42 5.63 -0.35
CA GLU A 134 24.99 6.25 -1.54
C GLU A 134 26.37 5.67 -1.88
N ARG A 135 27.18 5.43 -0.85
CA ARG A 135 28.51 4.87 -1.01
C ARG A 135 28.44 3.40 -1.45
N LEU A 136 27.64 2.58 -0.75
CA LEU A 136 27.47 1.18 -1.14
C LEU A 136 26.93 1.08 -2.57
N LEU A 137 25.94 1.90 -2.93
CA LEU A 137 25.33 1.89 -4.27
C LEU A 137 26.36 2.21 -5.37
N GLN A 138 27.34 3.09 -5.10
CA GLN A 138 28.45 3.37 -6.05
C GLN A 138 29.37 2.16 -6.24
N ASP A 139 29.73 1.50 -5.13
CA ASP A 139 30.77 0.48 -5.08
C ASP A 139 30.26 -0.95 -5.37
N MET A 140 28.94 -1.21 -5.20
CA MET A 140 28.35 -2.54 -5.34
C MET A 140 28.27 -3.00 -6.82
N PRO A 141 28.30 -4.32 -7.08
CA PRO A 141 28.00 -4.86 -8.40
C PRO A 141 26.51 -4.68 -8.75
N PRO A 142 26.12 -4.87 -10.03
CA PRO A 142 24.72 -4.94 -10.41
C PRO A 142 23.96 -6.01 -9.61
N ALA A 143 22.71 -5.70 -9.22
CA ALA A 143 21.86 -6.57 -8.42
C ALA A 143 20.54 -6.89 -9.15
N ASN A 144 19.96 -8.07 -8.87
CA ASN A 144 18.64 -8.43 -9.38
C ASN A 144 17.56 -7.60 -8.72
N LEU A 145 17.72 -7.30 -7.42
CA LEU A 145 16.81 -6.44 -6.67
C LEU A 145 17.58 -5.48 -5.77
N ILE A 146 17.27 -4.21 -5.87
CA ILE A 146 17.61 -3.20 -4.85
C ILE A 146 16.34 -2.84 -4.09
N PHE A 147 16.39 -2.96 -2.76
CA PHE A 147 15.36 -2.47 -1.86
C PHE A 147 15.87 -1.20 -1.16
N ILE A 148 14.99 -0.21 -1.00
CA ILE A 148 15.30 1.03 -0.30
C ILE A 148 14.07 1.57 0.43
N ASP A 149 14.20 1.84 1.74
CA ASP A 149 13.18 2.44 2.62
C ASP A 149 13.74 3.75 3.21
N PRO A 150 13.71 4.86 2.45
CA PRO A 150 14.34 6.09 2.87
C PRO A 150 13.60 6.71 4.06
N ALA A 151 14.35 7.09 5.10
CA ALA A 151 13.80 7.75 6.27
C ALA A 151 13.39 9.19 5.94
N ARG A 152 12.36 9.71 6.63
CA ARG A 152 12.01 11.12 6.54
C ARG A 152 13.14 11.98 7.11
N ARG A 153 13.40 13.14 6.51
CA ARG A 153 14.32 14.13 7.09
C ARG A 153 13.61 14.83 8.26
N ASP A 154 13.79 14.32 9.47
CA ASP A 154 13.22 14.90 10.69
C ASP A 154 14.11 16.04 11.22
N GLY A 155 14.23 17.15 10.48
CA GLY A 155 14.94 18.32 10.97
C GLY A 155 14.08 19.24 11.85
N HIS A 156 12.77 19.42 11.57
CA HIS A 156 11.91 20.40 12.25
C HIS A 156 10.40 20.10 12.12
N GLY A 157 9.94 18.85 12.16
CA GLY A 157 8.50 18.53 12.24
C GLY A 157 7.66 18.95 11.01
N GLY A 158 8.29 19.23 9.88
CA GLY A 158 7.62 19.54 8.63
C GLY A 158 6.96 18.29 8.04
N LYS A 159 5.80 18.45 7.37
CA LYS A 159 5.17 17.36 6.62
C LYS A 159 6.08 17.02 5.42
N THR A 160 6.58 15.79 5.36
CA THR A 160 7.23 15.24 4.15
C THR A 160 6.21 15.22 3.02
N VAL A 161 6.47 15.96 1.95
CA VAL A 161 5.52 16.15 0.83
C VAL A 161 6.03 15.50 -0.46
N ALA A 162 7.36 15.23 -0.56
CA ALA A 162 8.00 14.68 -1.75
C ALA A 162 9.04 13.59 -1.40
N ILE A 163 9.42 12.77 -2.39
CA ILE A 163 10.49 11.77 -2.25
C ILE A 163 11.83 12.47 -1.93
N ALA A 164 12.08 13.64 -2.51
CA ALA A 164 13.30 14.43 -2.25
C ALA A 164 13.45 14.89 -0.79
N ASP A 165 12.36 14.86 0.01
CA ASP A 165 12.40 15.17 1.44
C ASP A 165 12.88 13.99 2.31
N CYS A 166 13.23 12.86 1.69
CA CYS A 166 13.70 11.65 2.36
C CYS A 166 15.24 11.57 2.39
N THR A 167 15.78 10.71 3.24
CA THR A 167 17.20 10.37 3.30
C THR A 167 17.36 8.85 3.27
N PRO A 168 18.08 8.29 2.28
CA PRO A 168 18.70 8.98 1.13
C PRO A 168 17.68 9.59 0.18
N ASP A 169 18.10 10.59 -0.63
CA ASP A 169 17.26 11.21 -1.65
C ASP A 169 17.15 10.29 -2.88
N VAL A 170 16.05 9.54 -2.94
CA VAL A 170 15.84 8.53 -3.98
C VAL A 170 15.71 9.15 -5.38
N SER A 171 15.15 10.36 -5.49
CA SER A 171 15.04 11.04 -6.80
C SER A 171 16.39 11.43 -7.35
N ALA A 172 17.30 11.91 -6.51
CA ALA A 172 18.67 12.20 -6.89
C ALA A 172 19.48 10.91 -7.22
N LEU A 173 19.23 9.83 -6.48
CA LEU A 173 19.90 8.54 -6.69
C LEU A 173 19.29 7.71 -7.83
N ARG A 174 18.14 8.07 -8.35
CA ARG A 174 17.41 7.32 -9.38
C ARG A 174 18.31 6.83 -10.54
N PRO A 175 19.13 7.67 -11.20
CA PRO A 175 19.94 7.20 -12.34
C PRO A 175 20.88 6.05 -11.96
N LEU A 176 21.46 6.12 -10.77
CA LEU A 176 22.36 5.09 -10.28
C LEU A 176 21.60 3.84 -9.81
N LEU A 177 20.46 4.02 -9.13
CA LEU A 177 19.61 2.91 -8.71
C LEU A 177 19.18 2.04 -9.88
N VAL A 178 18.63 2.64 -10.95
CA VAL A 178 18.14 1.88 -12.12
C VAL A 178 19.26 1.36 -13.01
N SER A 179 20.48 1.91 -12.92
CA SER A 179 21.66 1.38 -13.63
C SER A 179 22.27 0.17 -12.93
N LYS A 180 22.15 0.09 -11.60
CA LYS A 180 22.72 -0.98 -10.77
C LYS A 180 21.70 -2.07 -10.43
N GLY A 181 20.40 -1.73 -10.31
CA GLY A 181 19.33 -2.68 -10.01
C GLY A 181 18.55 -3.05 -11.26
N ARG A 182 18.41 -4.34 -11.56
CA ARG A 182 17.45 -4.78 -12.60
C ARG A 182 16.05 -4.39 -12.23
N LYS A 183 15.71 -4.52 -10.93
CA LYS A 183 14.48 -4.00 -10.32
C LYS A 183 14.85 -3.24 -9.05
N VAL A 184 14.19 -2.11 -8.83
CA VAL A 184 14.36 -1.27 -7.64
C VAL A 184 13.01 -1.16 -6.94
N MET A 185 12.90 -1.70 -5.74
CA MET A 185 11.71 -1.60 -4.89
C MET A 185 11.92 -0.48 -3.87
N ILE A 186 11.12 0.57 -3.98
CA ILE A 186 11.20 1.75 -3.12
C ILE A 186 10.00 1.76 -2.19
N LYS A 187 10.23 1.67 -0.88
CA LYS A 187 9.17 1.78 0.13
C LYS A 187 9.03 3.23 0.56
N LEU A 188 7.81 3.73 0.55
CA LEU A 188 7.48 5.10 0.90
C LEU A 188 6.36 5.16 1.94
N SER A 189 6.33 6.27 2.68
CA SER A 189 5.25 6.55 3.62
C SER A 189 3.88 6.60 2.91
N PRO A 190 2.81 6.03 3.50
CA PRO A 190 1.46 6.11 2.95
C PRO A 190 0.92 7.56 2.93
N MET A 191 1.58 8.50 3.58
CA MET A 191 1.21 9.92 3.56
C MET A 191 1.59 10.63 2.25
N LEU A 192 2.56 10.09 1.49
CA LEU A 192 2.98 10.67 0.22
C LEU A 192 1.90 10.48 -0.86
N ASP A 193 1.79 11.45 -1.74
CA ASP A 193 0.97 11.32 -2.96
C ASP A 193 1.69 10.40 -3.95
N TRP A 194 1.05 9.28 -4.32
CA TRP A 194 1.66 8.29 -5.18
C TRP A 194 1.83 8.78 -6.63
N HIS A 195 0.94 9.65 -7.14
CA HIS A 195 1.09 10.24 -8.47
C HIS A 195 2.33 11.14 -8.52
N LYS A 196 2.49 11.99 -7.49
CA LYS A 196 3.70 12.81 -7.38
C LYS A 196 4.95 11.95 -7.25
N ALA A 197 4.89 10.90 -6.45
CA ALA A 197 6.02 9.97 -6.27
C ALA A 197 6.43 9.31 -7.59
N VAL A 198 5.49 8.91 -8.43
CA VAL A 198 5.74 8.38 -9.78
C VAL A 198 6.36 9.45 -10.69
N ALA A 199 5.80 10.66 -10.71
CA ALA A 199 6.31 11.78 -11.53
C ALA A 199 7.75 12.17 -11.14
N ASP A 200 8.07 12.21 -9.83
CA ASP A 200 9.41 12.51 -9.32
C ASP A 200 10.46 11.46 -9.77
N MET A 201 10.02 10.25 -10.19
CA MET A 201 10.88 9.19 -10.71
C MET A 201 11.06 9.22 -12.25
N CYS A 202 10.55 10.24 -12.93
CA CYS A 202 10.82 10.55 -14.34
C CYS A 202 10.66 9.34 -15.29
N GLY A 203 9.56 8.62 -15.24
CA GLY A 203 9.21 7.53 -16.16
C GLY A 203 9.86 6.18 -15.88
N SER A 204 10.69 6.03 -14.85
CA SER A 204 11.32 4.74 -14.50
C SER A 204 10.44 3.81 -13.68
N VAL A 205 9.24 4.22 -13.25
CA VAL A 205 8.34 3.39 -12.45
C VAL A 205 7.44 2.52 -13.34
N ALA A 206 7.55 1.21 -13.20
CA ALA A 206 6.68 0.23 -13.84
C ALA A 206 5.43 -0.08 -13.02
N GLU A 207 5.58 -0.15 -11.68
CA GLU A 207 4.50 -0.59 -10.81
C GLU A 207 4.41 0.26 -9.53
N VAL A 208 3.17 0.44 -9.05
CA VAL A 208 2.86 1.02 -7.73
C VAL A 208 2.01 0.03 -6.94
N HIS A 209 2.41 -0.26 -5.71
CA HIS A 209 1.61 -1.05 -4.78
C HIS A 209 1.20 -0.20 -3.59
N ILE A 210 -0.11 -0.07 -3.37
CA ILE A 210 -0.70 0.63 -2.23
C ILE A 210 -1.11 -0.43 -1.23
N VAL A 211 -0.33 -0.60 -0.17
CA VAL A 211 -0.47 -1.72 0.76
C VAL A 211 -1.16 -1.25 2.03
N ALA A 212 -2.30 -1.87 2.32
CA ALA A 212 -3.08 -1.68 3.53
C ALA A 212 -3.25 -3.02 4.27
N THR A 213 -3.32 -2.96 5.59
CA THR A 213 -3.64 -4.09 6.46
C THR A 213 -4.58 -3.65 7.56
N GLY A 214 -5.56 -4.50 7.90
CA GLY A 214 -6.54 -4.16 8.93
C GLY A 214 -7.34 -2.88 8.65
N GLY A 215 -7.52 -2.52 7.38
CA GLY A 215 -8.25 -1.31 6.97
C GLY A 215 -7.45 0.00 7.08
N GLU A 216 -6.14 -0.06 7.25
CA GLU A 216 -5.25 1.11 7.29
C GLU A 216 -4.14 0.99 6.24
N CYS A 217 -3.94 2.05 5.43
CA CYS A 217 -2.84 2.11 4.48
C CYS A 217 -1.51 2.24 5.23
N LYS A 218 -0.61 1.26 5.03
CA LYS A 218 0.65 1.15 5.77
C LYS A 218 1.85 1.67 4.99
N GLU A 219 1.89 1.41 3.69
CA GLU A 219 3.04 1.77 2.86
C GLU A 219 2.65 1.90 1.38
N LEU A 220 3.46 2.65 0.64
CA LEU A 220 3.50 2.68 -0.80
C LEU A 220 4.78 1.99 -1.25
N LEU A 221 4.70 1.12 -2.27
CA LEU A 221 5.88 0.56 -2.91
C LEU A 221 5.89 0.99 -4.37
N LEU A 222 7.02 1.53 -4.83
CA LEU A 222 7.28 1.75 -6.25
C LEU A 222 8.23 0.68 -6.72
N VAL A 223 7.97 0.09 -7.89
CA VAL A 223 8.92 -0.78 -8.58
C VAL A 223 9.40 -0.02 -9.81
N ALA A 224 10.71 0.25 -9.85
CA ALA A 224 11.37 0.96 -10.93
C ALA A 224 12.42 0.09 -11.59
N ASP A 225 12.75 0.40 -12.84
CA ASP A 225 13.84 -0.20 -13.62
C ASP A 225 14.43 0.82 -14.60
N SER A 226 15.32 0.36 -15.48
CA SER A 226 15.99 1.19 -16.48
C SER A 226 15.12 1.53 -17.69
N ASP A 227 13.98 0.87 -17.86
CA ASP A 227 13.09 1.10 -18.99
C ASP A 227 12.27 2.38 -18.77
N SER A 228 11.76 2.95 -19.87
CA SER A 228 10.85 4.07 -19.81
C SER A 228 9.41 3.59 -19.93
N HIS A 229 8.58 3.97 -18.97
CA HIS A 229 7.20 3.55 -18.88
C HIS A 229 6.25 4.73 -19.10
N ASP A 230 5.42 4.65 -20.15
CA ASP A 230 4.35 5.63 -20.44
C ASP A 230 3.11 5.41 -19.55
N SER A 231 3.01 4.24 -18.95
CA SER A 231 1.93 3.85 -18.03
C SER A 231 2.44 3.02 -16.89
N VAL A 232 1.74 3.07 -15.77
CA VAL A 232 2.12 2.41 -14.52
C VAL A 232 1.02 1.43 -14.11
N SER A 233 1.41 0.19 -13.76
CA SER A 233 0.50 -0.77 -13.16
C SER A 233 0.29 -0.46 -11.68
N VAL A 234 -0.95 -0.16 -11.26
CA VAL A 234 -1.26 0.16 -9.87
C VAL A 234 -2.02 -0.98 -9.23
N THR A 235 -1.50 -1.51 -8.13
CA THR A 235 -2.13 -2.59 -7.35
C THR A 235 -2.46 -2.11 -5.95
N CYS A 236 -3.75 -2.08 -5.64
CA CYS A 236 -4.29 -1.82 -4.32
C CYS A 236 -4.42 -3.14 -3.56
N VAL A 237 -3.83 -3.21 -2.39
CA VAL A 237 -3.80 -4.40 -1.53
C VAL A 237 -4.36 -4.05 -0.16
N ASN A 238 -5.33 -4.82 0.33
CA ASN A 238 -5.77 -4.74 1.72
C ASN A 238 -5.95 -6.16 2.26
N ASP A 239 -5.04 -6.60 3.09
CA ASP A 239 -4.93 -8.00 3.54
C ASP A 239 -4.90 -8.97 2.34
N THR A 240 -5.96 -9.73 2.10
CA THR A 240 -6.09 -10.65 0.96
C THR A 240 -6.78 -10.04 -0.26
N GLU A 241 -7.42 -8.89 -0.10
CA GLU A 241 -8.11 -8.21 -1.20
C GLU A 241 -7.11 -7.57 -2.17
N ARG A 242 -7.40 -7.65 -3.47
CA ARG A 242 -6.58 -7.08 -4.55
C ARG A 242 -7.46 -6.35 -5.55
N PHE A 243 -7.01 -5.19 -6.00
CA PHE A 243 -7.61 -4.45 -7.10
C PHE A 243 -6.50 -3.79 -7.90
N SER A 244 -6.41 -4.09 -9.20
CA SER A 244 -5.36 -3.53 -10.06
C SER A 244 -5.95 -2.78 -11.24
N PHE A 245 -5.25 -1.75 -11.68
CA PHE A 245 -5.57 -0.94 -12.85
C PHE A 245 -4.30 -0.34 -13.45
N THR A 246 -4.37 0.12 -14.69
CA THR A 246 -3.30 0.87 -15.34
C THR A 246 -3.57 2.37 -15.19
N HIS A 247 -2.54 3.14 -14.88
CA HIS A 247 -2.54 4.59 -14.85
C HIS A 247 -1.59 5.12 -15.91
N THR A 248 -2.11 6.02 -16.78
CA THR A 248 -1.33 6.75 -17.79
C THR A 248 -1.30 8.21 -17.38
N GLU A 249 -0.11 8.82 -17.41
CA GLU A 249 0.02 10.24 -17.06
C GLU A 249 -0.83 11.12 -18.01
N GLY A 250 -1.58 12.06 -17.43
CA GLY A 250 -2.48 12.94 -18.18
C GLY A 250 -3.83 12.31 -18.56
N GLU A 251 -4.02 11.00 -18.39
CA GLU A 251 -5.30 10.36 -18.62
C GLU A 251 -6.29 10.69 -17.47
N GLN A 252 -7.46 11.22 -17.84
CA GLN A 252 -8.52 11.46 -16.86
C GLN A 252 -9.23 10.16 -16.54
N GLN A 253 -9.21 9.80 -15.25
CA GLN A 253 -10.02 8.68 -14.80
C GLN A 253 -11.52 8.98 -14.96
N PRO A 254 -12.35 7.97 -15.30
CA PRO A 254 -13.78 8.14 -15.38
C PRO A 254 -14.33 8.62 -14.02
N LEU A 255 -15.32 9.50 -14.07
CA LEU A 255 -16.07 9.85 -12.87
C LEU A 255 -17.12 8.77 -12.61
N PRO A 256 -17.34 8.38 -11.34
CA PRO A 256 -18.39 7.42 -11.02
C PRO A 256 -19.77 8.03 -11.33
N PRO A 257 -20.70 7.26 -11.94
CA PRO A 257 -22.07 7.70 -12.10
C PRO A 257 -22.69 7.97 -10.72
N LEU A 258 -23.49 9.03 -10.63
CA LEU A 258 -24.10 9.44 -9.37
C LEU A 258 -25.47 8.78 -9.20
N GLN A 259 -25.79 8.44 -7.94
CA GLN A 259 -27.12 8.00 -7.53
C GLN A 259 -28.02 9.22 -7.29
N ASP A 260 -29.19 9.23 -7.90
CA ASP A 260 -30.22 10.23 -7.57
C ASP A 260 -30.75 10.04 -6.14
N ALA A 261 -30.90 11.14 -5.39
CA ALA A 261 -31.37 11.10 -4.02
C ALA A 261 -32.85 10.68 -3.92
N GLY A 262 -33.69 11.06 -4.89
CA GLY A 262 -35.09 10.64 -4.94
C GLY A 262 -35.23 9.13 -5.12
N GLU A 263 -34.44 8.55 -6.02
CA GLU A 263 -34.38 7.09 -6.22
C GLU A 263 -33.88 6.37 -4.98
N LEU A 264 -32.91 6.96 -4.26
CA LEU A 264 -32.38 6.40 -3.00
C LEU A 264 -33.48 6.26 -1.94
N PHE A 265 -34.31 7.29 -1.78
CA PHE A 265 -35.44 7.25 -0.84
C PHE A 265 -36.54 6.32 -1.32
N ALA A 266 -36.84 6.27 -2.62
CA ALA A 266 -37.84 5.38 -3.18
C ALA A 266 -37.46 3.89 -3.02
N ALA A 267 -36.20 3.54 -3.07
CA ALA A 267 -35.70 2.19 -2.84
C ALA A 267 -35.66 1.78 -1.35
N SER A 268 -35.92 2.71 -0.42
CA SER A 268 -35.89 2.42 1.02
C SER A 268 -37.10 1.61 1.47
N PRO A 269 -36.93 0.45 2.14
CA PRO A 269 -38.06 -0.33 2.69
C PRO A 269 -38.93 0.46 3.67
N ALA A 270 -38.36 1.48 4.32
CA ALA A 270 -39.06 2.32 5.27
C ALA A 270 -40.13 3.27 4.66
N THR A 271 -40.13 3.43 3.32
CA THR A 271 -41.04 4.33 2.59
C THR A 271 -42.24 3.60 1.97
N ALA A 272 -42.29 2.28 2.01
CA ALA A 272 -43.41 1.47 1.48
C ALA A 272 -44.66 1.66 2.33
N THR A 273 -45.46 2.68 2.02
CA THR A 273 -46.68 3.05 2.78
C THR A 273 -47.97 2.44 2.23
N SER A 274 -47.93 1.63 1.17
CA SER A 274 -49.13 1.05 0.57
C SER A 274 -49.10 -0.49 0.58
N GLN A 275 -50.22 -1.08 0.98
CA GLN A 275 -50.43 -2.54 1.03
C GLN A 275 -50.41 -3.26 -0.33
N HIS A 276 -50.24 -2.54 -1.43
CA HIS A 276 -50.18 -3.06 -2.83
C HIS A 276 -48.93 -2.65 -3.62
N ALA A 277 -47.91 -2.03 -2.98
CA ALA A 277 -46.66 -1.74 -3.66
C ALA A 277 -45.80 -3.01 -3.72
N GLU A 278 -45.25 -3.31 -4.88
CA GLU A 278 -44.16 -4.29 -5.03
C GLU A 278 -43.09 -3.98 -3.99
N ALA A 279 -42.50 -5.01 -3.38
CA ALA A 279 -41.41 -4.81 -2.45
C ALA A 279 -40.33 -3.96 -3.12
N PRO A 280 -39.83 -2.89 -2.47
CA PRO A 280 -38.79 -2.05 -3.09
C PRO A 280 -37.59 -2.89 -3.45
N ALA A 281 -36.98 -2.58 -4.58
CA ALA A 281 -35.77 -3.27 -5.02
C ALA A 281 -34.70 -3.19 -3.92
N PRO A 282 -33.98 -4.29 -3.64
CA PRO A 282 -32.92 -4.29 -2.65
C PRO A 282 -31.89 -3.21 -2.98
N LEU A 283 -31.34 -2.57 -1.96
CA LEU A 283 -30.29 -1.59 -2.10
C LEU A 283 -29.09 -2.04 -1.25
N TYR A 284 -27.94 -2.05 -1.86
CA TYR A 284 -26.67 -2.42 -1.21
C TYR A 284 -25.73 -1.23 -1.18
N LEU A 285 -25.04 -1.06 -0.06
CA LEU A 285 -24.04 -0.01 0.14
C LEU A 285 -22.64 -0.64 0.15
N TYR A 286 -21.71 0.01 -0.51
CA TYR A 286 -20.32 -0.41 -0.66
C TYR A 286 -19.38 0.69 -0.17
N GLU A 287 -18.48 0.33 0.72
CA GLU A 287 -17.43 1.21 1.21
C GLU A 287 -16.06 0.63 0.85
N PRO A 288 -15.29 1.28 -0.04
CA PRO A 288 -13.98 0.80 -0.46
C PRO A 288 -13.02 0.65 0.71
N ASN A 289 -12.08 -0.29 0.60
CA ASN A 289 -11.02 -0.47 1.59
C ASN A 289 -9.98 0.66 1.54
N ALA A 290 -9.05 0.67 2.51
CA ALA A 290 -8.10 1.76 2.69
C ALA A 290 -7.14 1.93 1.51
N SER A 291 -6.76 0.86 0.81
CA SER A 291 -5.88 0.96 -0.36
C SER A 291 -6.56 1.62 -1.56
N ILE A 292 -7.83 1.29 -1.81
CA ILE A 292 -8.67 1.94 -2.84
C ILE A 292 -8.88 3.43 -2.49
N MET A 293 -9.17 3.71 -1.21
CA MET A 293 -9.31 5.09 -0.72
C MET A 293 -8.05 5.91 -0.97
N LYS A 294 -6.89 5.32 -0.76
CA LYS A 294 -5.59 5.95 -1.02
C LYS A 294 -5.30 6.10 -2.52
N ALA A 295 -5.67 5.11 -3.33
CA ALA A 295 -5.49 5.14 -4.78
C ALA A 295 -6.35 6.21 -5.46
N GLY A 296 -7.53 6.53 -4.91
CA GLY A 296 -8.46 7.48 -5.50
C GLY A 296 -9.14 6.99 -6.78
N CYS A 297 -9.05 5.70 -7.13
CA CYS A 297 -9.53 5.12 -8.39
C CYS A 297 -11.05 4.84 -8.40
N PHE A 298 -11.84 5.75 -7.84
CA PHE A 298 -13.27 5.56 -7.60
C PHE A 298 -14.10 5.34 -8.85
N GLY A 299 -13.76 6.02 -9.93
CA GLY A 299 -14.48 5.86 -11.19
C GLY A 299 -14.22 4.50 -11.85
N LEU A 300 -12.97 4.04 -11.84
CA LEU A 300 -12.61 2.69 -12.31
C LEU A 300 -13.28 1.60 -11.47
N LEU A 301 -13.33 1.80 -10.15
CA LEU A 301 -14.03 0.90 -9.24
C LEU A 301 -15.54 0.83 -9.59
N ALA A 302 -16.18 2.00 -9.76
CA ALA A 302 -17.59 2.08 -10.10
C ALA A 302 -17.91 1.40 -11.42
N VAL A 303 -17.10 1.61 -12.46
CA VAL A 303 -17.27 0.98 -13.77
C VAL A 303 -17.13 -0.53 -13.67
N ARG A 304 -16.06 -1.03 -12.99
CA ARG A 304 -15.78 -2.47 -12.90
C ARG A 304 -16.89 -3.24 -12.18
N TYR A 305 -17.51 -2.64 -11.17
CA TYR A 305 -18.52 -3.29 -10.34
C TYR A 305 -19.95 -2.83 -10.62
N GLY A 306 -20.18 -1.97 -11.63
CA GLY A 306 -21.51 -1.47 -11.97
C GLY A 306 -22.15 -0.65 -10.84
N LEU A 307 -21.38 0.17 -10.14
CA LEU A 307 -21.81 0.92 -8.94
C LEU A 307 -22.12 2.38 -9.29
N ARG A 308 -22.96 3.02 -8.48
CA ARG A 308 -23.23 4.45 -8.48
C ARG A 308 -22.76 5.07 -7.18
N ALA A 309 -22.09 6.22 -7.25
CA ALA A 309 -21.66 6.94 -6.05
C ALA A 309 -22.82 7.72 -5.43
N LEU A 310 -22.93 7.72 -4.11
CA LEU A 310 -23.95 8.49 -3.39
C LEU A 310 -23.75 10.00 -3.52
N GLY A 311 -22.50 10.45 -3.66
CA GLY A 311 -22.15 11.84 -3.85
C GLY A 311 -20.69 11.95 -4.29
N ARG A 312 -20.29 13.09 -4.88
CA ARG A 312 -18.97 13.28 -5.49
C ARG A 312 -17.80 12.97 -4.55
N ASN A 313 -17.94 13.31 -3.27
CA ASN A 313 -16.88 13.16 -2.26
C ASN A 313 -17.31 12.21 -1.13
N SER A 314 -18.37 11.43 -1.31
CA SER A 314 -18.85 10.51 -0.28
C SER A 314 -17.97 9.28 -0.14
N ASN A 315 -17.33 8.85 -1.23
CA ASN A 315 -16.58 7.60 -1.34
C ASN A 315 -17.41 6.39 -0.88
N LEU A 316 -18.74 6.50 -1.00
CA LEU A 316 -19.71 5.46 -0.76
C LEU A 316 -20.46 5.18 -2.06
N PHE A 317 -20.71 3.91 -2.33
CA PHE A 317 -21.32 3.47 -3.57
C PHE A 317 -22.55 2.62 -3.28
N VAL A 318 -23.47 2.56 -4.24
CA VAL A 318 -24.67 1.74 -4.13
C VAL A 318 -24.94 0.96 -5.41
N SER A 319 -25.65 -0.16 -5.25
CA SER A 319 -26.21 -0.96 -6.33
C SER A 319 -27.51 -1.60 -5.89
N ASN A 320 -28.43 -1.86 -6.84
CA ASN A 320 -29.64 -2.63 -6.60
C ASN A 320 -29.39 -4.15 -6.66
N ALA A 321 -28.23 -4.58 -7.15
CA ALA A 321 -27.80 -5.97 -7.15
C ALA A 321 -26.62 -6.15 -6.20
N MET A 322 -26.54 -7.30 -5.55
CA MET A 322 -25.39 -7.68 -4.75
C MET A 322 -24.19 -7.91 -5.67
N VAL A 323 -23.04 -7.32 -5.32
CA VAL A 323 -21.79 -7.43 -6.09
C VAL A 323 -20.83 -8.33 -5.34
N ASN A 324 -20.33 -9.38 -5.99
CA ASN A 324 -19.35 -10.30 -5.42
C ASN A 324 -17.92 -9.77 -5.60
N GLY A 325 -17.06 -10.05 -4.62
CA GLY A 325 -15.63 -9.73 -4.73
C GLY A 325 -15.30 -8.23 -4.69
N PHE A 326 -16.21 -7.41 -4.19
CA PHE A 326 -15.93 -5.98 -4.00
C PHE A 326 -14.81 -5.79 -2.97
N PRO A 327 -13.76 -5.01 -3.27
CA PRO A 327 -12.66 -4.79 -2.35
C PRO A 327 -13.02 -3.76 -1.27
N GLY A 328 -13.62 -4.23 -0.19
CA GLY A 328 -14.10 -3.39 0.90
C GLY A 328 -15.28 -3.96 1.65
N ARG A 329 -15.97 -3.10 2.41
CA ARG A 329 -17.12 -3.48 3.22
C ARG A 329 -18.42 -3.39 2.42
N GLN A 330 -19.30 -4.35 2.62
CA GLN A 330 -20.59 -4.45 1.94
C GLN A 330 -21.72 -4.51 2.96
N PHE A 331 -22.83 -3.85 2.65
CA PHE A 331 -23.96 -3.73 3.54
C PHE A 331 -25.27 -3.80 2.76
N ALA A 332 -26.29 -4.43 3.35
CA ALA A 332 -27.67 -4.29 2.91
C ALA A 332 -28.27 -3.03 3.57
N VAL A 333 -28.82 -2.14 2.77
CA VAL A 333 -29.54 -0.94 3.27
C VAL A 333 -30.94 -1.36 3.72
N THR A 334 -31.22 -1.19 5.01
CA THR A 334 -32.50 -1.53 5.61
C THR A 334 -33.43 -0.32 5.75
N GLY A 335 -32.91 0.88 5.59
CA GLY A 335 -33.69 2.10 5.59
C GLY A 335 -32.86 3.34 5.29
N CYS A 336 -33.56 4.38 4.87
CA CYS A 336 -32.95 5.66 4.51
C CYS A 336 -33.80 6.81 5.05
N SER A 337 -33.16 7.89 5.49
CA SER A 337 -33.84 9.10 5.98
C SER A 337 -32.99 10.34 5.68
N THR A 338 -33.65 11.49 5.60
CA THR A 338 -32.96 12.78 5.72
C THR A 338 -32.65 13.09 7.18
N MET A 339 -32.04 14.25 7.46
CA MET A 339 -31.83 14.74 8.83
C MET A 339 -33.10 15.27 9.53
N ASN A 340 -34.28 15.03 8.96
CA ASN A 340 -35.53 15.38 9.57
C ASN A 340 -35.81 14.56 10.84
N ARG A 341 -36.16 15.23 11.93
CA ARG A 341 -36.30 14.59 13.26
C ARG A 341 -37.38 13.49 13.29
N GLN A 342 -38.50 13.69 12.60
CA GLN A 342 -39.61 12.73 12.58
C GLN A 342 -39.22 11.47 11.79
N SER A 343 -38.62 11.65 10.62
CA SER A 343 -38.16 10.55 9.77
C SER A 343 -37.03 9.75 10.44
N LEU A 344 -36.10 10.42 11.11
CA LEU A 344 -35.04 9.77 11.88
C LEU A 344 -35.57 8.94 13.04
N LYS A 345 -36.60 9.47 13.77
CA LYS A 345 -37.25 8.74 14.86
C LYS A 345 -37.93 7.47 14.36
N ALA A 346 -38.57 7.54 13.18
CA ALA A 346 -39.20 6.38 12.57
C ALA A 346 -38.13 5.35 12.09
N LEU A 347 -37.06 5.81 11.43
CA LEU A 347 -35.98 4.95 10.95
C LEU A 347 -35.28 4.18 12.08
N LEU A 348 -35.09 4.81 13.23
CA LEU A 348 -34.30 4.30 14.35
C LEU A 348 -35.18 3.79 15.52
N ALA A 349 -36.51 3.58 15.33
CA ALA A 349 -37.42 3.24 16.40
C ALA A 349 -36.98 2.02 17.22
N ASP A 350 -36.43 0.99 16.57
CA ASP A 350 -36.01 -0.27 17.19
C ASP A 350 -34.48 -0.37 17.37
N ILE A 351 -33.74 0.74 17.14
CA ILE A 351 -32.27 0.75 17.16
C ILE A 351 -31.77 1.52 18.37
N ASN A 352 -31.16 0.83 19.32
CA ASN A 352 -30.57 1.43 20.53
C ASN A 352 -29.05 1.62 20.41
N SER A 353 -28.37 0.82 19.54
CA SER A 353 -26.94 0.87 19.32
C SER A 353 -26.59 0.66 17.85
N ALA A 354 -25.56 1.33 17.36
CA ALA A 354 -25.07 1.16 16.00
C ALA A 354 -23.60 1.60 15.86
N ASN A 355 -22.90 0.99 14.91
CA ASN A 355 -21.61 1.45 14.42
C ASN A 355 -21.84 2.64 13.49
N VAL A 356 -21.46 3.84 13.91
CA VAL A 356 -21.72 5.09 13.16
C VAL A 356 -20.50 5.49 12.35
N ALA A 357 -20.69 5.67 11.05
CA ALA A 357 -19.68 6.19 10.12
C ALA A 357 -20.19 7.45 9.41
N VAL A 358 -19.29 8.35 9.09
CA VAL A 358 -19.60 9.60 8.39
C VAL A 358 -18.68 9.78 7.21
N ARG A 359 -19.25 10.13 6.05
CA ARG A 359 -18.53 10.44 4.83
C ARG A 359 -19.12 11.70 4.20
N ASN A 360 -18.28 12.69 3.95
CA ASN A 360 -18.68 13.96 3.31
C ASN A 360 -19.93 14.62 3.99
N MET A 361 -19.90 14.76 5.29
CA MET A 361 -20.95 15.38 6.09
C MET A 361 -20.33 16.34 7.13
N PRO A 362 -20.93 17.49 7.45
CA PRO A 362 -20.38 18.48 8.40
C PRO A 362 -20.50 18.09 9.87
N LEU A 363 -20.54 16.80 10.18
CA LEU A 363 -20.58 16.23 11.52
C LEU A 363 -19.52 15.13 11.65
N SER A 364 -18.90 15.00 12.82
CA SER A 364 -18.13 13.82 13.14
C SER A 364 -19.02 12.61 13.44
N ALA A 365 -18.46 11.39 13.36
CA ALA A 365 -19.20 10.16 13.72
C ALA A 365 -19.75 10.24 15.16
N ASP A 366 -18.94 10.74 16.11
CA ASP A 366 -19.35 10.92 17.50
C ASP A 366 -20.47 11.98 17.67
N ALA A 367 -20.38 13.08 16.93
CA ALA A 367 -21.43 14.11 16.96
C ALA A 367 -22.75 13.59 16.37
N LEU A 368 -22.68 12.82 15.28
CA LEU A 368 -23.84 12.19 14.68
C LEU A 368 -24.43 11.14 15.63
N ARG A 369 -23.62 10.27 16.22
CA ARG A 369 -24.07 9.25 17.20
C ARG A 369 -24.82 9.88 18.38
N LYS A 370 -24.26 10.95 18.96
CA LYS A 370 -24.92 11.71 20.04
C LYS A 370 -26.26 12.32 19.59
N LYS A 371 -26.29 12.93 18.39
CA LYS A 371 -27.49 13.53 17.82
C LYS A 371 -28.60 12.51 17.57
N LEU A 372 -28.25 11.28 17.20
CA LEU A 372 -29.18 10.17 16.98
C LEU A 372 -29.51 9.41 18.26
N ALA A 373 -28.92 9.78 19.41
CA ALA A 373 -29.07 9.14 20.71
C ALA A 373 -28.78 7.62 20.70
N LEU A 374 -27.78 7.21 19.91
CA LEU A 374 -27.36 5.81 19.78
C LEU A 374 -26.16 5.51 20.69
N LYS A 375 -26.11 4.29 21.24
CA LYS A 375 -24.93 3.71 21.85
C LYS A 375 -23.98 3.17 20.76
N ASP A 376 -22.69 3.07 21.08
CA ASP A 376 -21.70 2.51 20.15
C ASP A 376 -21.81 0.98 20.08
N GLY A 377 -21.55 0.42 18.89
CA GLY A 377 -21.52 -1.03 18.65
C GLY A 377 -22.87 -1.65 18.26
N GLY A 378 -22.95 -2.98 18.35
CA GLY A 378 -24.09 -3.78 17.88
C GLY A 378 -23.99 -4.17 16.40
N ASP A 379 -25.04 -4.82 15.88
CA ASP A 379 -25.05 -5.39 14.52
C ASP A 379 -25.54 -4.39 13.46
N SER A 380 -26.04 -3.24 13.87
CA SER A 380 -26.50 -2.19 12.97
C SER A 380 -25.39 -1.21 12.64
N TYR A 381 -25.41 -0.71 11.40
CA TYR A 381 -24.49 0.32 10.90
C TYR A 381 -25.32 1.53 10.46
N VAL A 382 -24.84 2.72 10.81
CA VAL A 382 -25.45 3.98 10.39
C VAL A 382 -24.41 4.80 9.63
N PHE A 383 -24.70 5.08 8.37
CA PHE A 383 -23.87 5.94 7.54
C PHE A 383 -24.51 7.31 7.37
N GLY A 384 -23.80 8.37 7.76
CA GLY A 384 -24.17 9.74 7.45
C GLY A 384 -23.35 10.25 6.27
N THR A 385 -24.03 10.74 5.22
CA THR A 385 -23.35 11.24 4.02
C THR A 385 -24.15 12.39 3.37
N THR A 386 -23.56 13.01 2.34
CA THR A 386 -24.21 14.00 1.48
C THR A 386 -24.39 13.40 0.09
N ALA A 387 -25.63 13.34 -0.38
CA ALA A 387 -25.99 12.87 -1.71
C ALA A 387 -25.56 13.84 -2.81
N ALA A 388 -25.76 13.45 -4.07
CA ALA A 388 -25.31 14.21 -5.24
C ALA A 388 -25.96 15.61 -5.37
N ASP A 389 -27.20 15.74 -4.90
CA ASP A 389 -27.97 17.00 -4.86
C ASP A 389 -27.68 17.90 -3.64
N GLY A 390 -26.76 17.47 -2.76
CA GLY A 390 -26.41 18.19 -1.53
C GLY A 390 -27.27 17.79 -0.31
N THR A 391 -28.23 16.89 -0.46
CA THR A 391 -29.07 16.41 0.65
C THR A 391 -28.26 15.56 1.63
N HIS A 392 -28.38 15.86 2.93
CA HIS A 392 -27.80 15.02 3.97
C HIS A 392 -28.67 13.79 4.22
N VAL A 393 -28.08 12.62 4.04
CA VAL A 393 -28.73 11.31 4.08
C VAL A 393 -28.17 10.47 5.22
N ILE A 394 -29.07 9.78 5.92
CA ILE A 394 -28.75 8.76 6.91
C ILE A 394 -29.21 7.40 6.36
N LEU A 395 -28.30 6.46 6.27
CA LEU A 395 -28.57 5.09 5.84
C LEU A 395 -28.43 4.16 7.04
N LEU A 396 -29.47 3.37 7.30
CA LEU A 396 -29.43 2.26 8.25
C LEU A 396 -29.11 0.98 7.48
N CYS A 397 -28.11 0.26 7.92
CA CYS A 397 -27.54 -0.87 7.18
C CYS A 397 -27.27 -2.07 8.09
N LYS A 398 -27.23 -3.26 7.49
CA LYS A 398 -26.67 -4.48 8.08
C LYS A 398 -25.50 -4.96 7.26
N ARG A 399 -24.43 -5.41 7.90
CA ARG A 399 -23.25 -5.96 7.22
C ARG A 399 -23.61 -7.30 6.56
N ILE A 400 -23.11 -7.52 5.35
CA ILE A 400 -23.25 -8.77 4.60
C ILE A 400 -21.97 -9.60 4.78
#